data_c4c1767e9472157693014c2ec8a2a2b0
#
_entry.id   c4c1767e9472157693014c2ec8a2a2b0
#
_cell.length_a   1.000
_cell.length_b   1.000
_cell.length_c   1.000
_cell.angle_alpha   90.00
_cell.angle_beta   90.00
_cell.angle_gamma   90.00
#
_symmetry.space_group_name_H-M   'P 1'
#
loop_
_entity.id
_entity.type
_entity.pdbx_description
1 polymer ?
#
loop_
_entity_poly.entity_id
_entity_poly.type
_entity_poly.pdbx_seq_one_letter_code
_entity_poly.pdbx_strand_id
1 'polypeptide(L)'
;MSEAAVISGTLNGNPSPTGSVLIIDDEAEIRESLQTLLEMEGFEVESAISGEDGLSQMADRPFDLVLLDLTLPGRDGMDILSEIRSHDSRLPVIMITAYGTVENAVRAMQSGAANFVQKPWDNEKLLADVRAAVGWRRAEEENVQLKRALKQRYNFENIVGKSEPMLKIFDLVAQVANSRSTVLLQGESGTGKEVIAKAIHLNSPRRDKPFVPVNTGSMPTDLLESTLFGHVKGAFTSAIASKKGLFEVADKGTLFLDEIATMGLETQAKILRVLQDRRFMHLGGISELQVDVRIIAATNIDLRHMVREGRFREDLFYRLNVITVELPPLRQRKEDIPQLVEFFLKKYAEENSRPVPRITPEALRPLMAYSWPGNVRELENVIERAVVLSSGPEISMDLLPDSMMGRGSSLTLHDPPSDASLFEIVEDVERRVITDMLERCNWNQTEAAERFHVPLSTLNQKIRRLNIEIKKKGRG
;
A
#
# COMPACT_ATOMS: atom_id res chain seq x y z
N MET A 1 -29.20 14.07 -54.06
CA MET A 1 -29.14 15.50 -53.81
C MET A 1 -28.80 15.62 -52.35
N SER A 2 -27.55 15.76 -52.14
CA SER A 2 -26.82 16.94 -51.70
C SER A 2 -26.95 17.14 -50.20
N GLU A 3 -25.87 16.84 -49.52
CA GLU A 3 -25.15 17.84 -48.71
C GLU A 3 -23.84 17.25 -48.22
N ALA A 4 -22.80 17.45 -49.04
CA ALA A 4 -21.43 17.39 -48.61
C ALA A 4 -21.06 18.81 -48.20
N ALA A 5 -21.06 19.12 -46.88
CA ALA A 5 -20.57 20.38 -46.33
C ALA A 5 -19.15 20.21 -45.80
N VAL A 6 -18.24 20.64 -46.65
CA VAL A 6 -16.97 21.29 -46.42
C VAL A 6 -16.62 21.51 -44.93
N ILE A 7 -15.61 20.78 -44.43
CA ILE A 7 -14.78 21.23 -43.31
C ILE A 7 -13.38 21.50 -43.84
N SER A 8 -13.18 22.71 -44.38
CA SER A 8 -11.87 23.32 -44.50
C SER A 8 -11.61 24.15 -43.24
N GLY A 9 -11.11 23.48 -42.21
CA GLY A 9 -10.54 24.13 -41.02
C GLY A 9 -9.04 24.16 -41.19
N THR A 10 -8.50 25.37 -41.36
CA THR A 10 -7.11 25.78 -41.45
C THR A 10 -6.22 25.08 -40.42
N LEU A 11 -5.33 24.22 -40.92
CA LEU A 11 -4.19 23.67 -40.20
C LEU A 11 -3.12 24.80 -40.12
N ASN A 12 -3.25 25.70 -39.14
CA ASN A 12 -2.18 26.55 -38.62
C ASN A 12 -2.01 26.17 -37.14
N GLY A 13 -1.51 24.99 -36.90
CA GLY A 13 -0.98 24.59 -35.60
C GLY A 13 0.52 24.42 -35.77
N ASN A 14 1.32 25.32 -35.17
CA ASN A 14 2.72 24.99 -34.87
C ASN A 14 2.72 23.61 -34.19
N PRO A 15 3.60 22.68 -34.60
CA PRO A 15 3.74 21.43 -33.89
C PRO A 15 4.05 21.74 -32.42
N SER A 16 3.33 21.13 -31.51
CA SER A 16 3.62 21.28 -30.08
C SER A 16 5.10 20.97 -29.84
N PRO A 17 5.83 21.77 -29.06
CA PRO A 17 7.25 21.58 -28.86
C PRO A 17 7.58 20.18 -28.41
N THR A 18 8.67 19.62 -28.90
CA THR A 18 9.11 18.23 -28.64
C THR A 18 9.44 18.03 -27.16
N GLY A 19 9.67 19.10 -26.40
CA GLY A 19 9.96 19.13 -24.97
C GLY A 19 10.49 20.47 -24.52
N SER A 20 10.46 20.75 -23.22
CA SER A 20 11.07 21.95 -22.61
C SER A 20 12.38 21.58 -21.92
N VAL A 21 13.47 22.27 -22.27
CA VAL A 21 14.83 22.00 -21.76
C VAL A 21 15.41 23.26 -21.13
N LEU A 22 15.95 23.14 -19.92
CA LEU A 22 16.69 24.17 -19.24
C LEU A 22 18.19 23.89 -19.35
N ILE A 23 18.97 24.84 -19.81
CA ILE A 23 20.44 24.79 -19.87
C ILE A 23 21.01 25.65 -18.75
N ILE A 24 21.83 25.07 -17.87
CA ILE A 24 22.53 25.80 -16.79
C ILE A 24 24.04 25.67 -17.04
N ASP A 25 24.65 26.73 -17.52
CA ASP A 25 26.08 26.78 -17.87
C ASP A 25 26.52 28.26 -17.78
N ASP A 26 27.69 28.57 -17.28
CA ASP A 26 28.17 29.97 -17.18
C ASP A 26 28.79 30.47 -18.50
N GLU A 27 29.22 29.57 -19.39
CA GLU A 27 29.82 29.90 -20.67
C GLU A 27 28.75 30.29 -21.72
N ALA A 28 28.71 31.56 -22.15
CA ALA A 28 27.71 32.04 -23.11
C ALA A 28 27.74 31.29 -24.45
N GLU A 29 28.94 30.99 -24.98
CA GLU A 29 29.13 30.28 -26.24
C GLU A 29 28.54 28.85 -26.18
N ILE A 30 28.66 28.17 -25.04
CA ILE A 30 28.12 26.85 -24.80
C ILE A 30 26.60 26.90 -24.78
N ARG A 31 26.02 27.86 -24.01
CA ARG A 31 24.57 28.04 -23.96
C ARG A 31 23.96 28.31 -25.33
N GLU A 32 24.53 29.23 -26.10
CA GLU A 32 24.06 29.57 -27.44
C GLU A 32 24.17 28.40 -28.41
N SER A 33 25.27 27.63 -28.35
CA SER A 33 25.45 26.43 -29.17
C SER A 33 24.42 25.33 -28.84
N LEU A 34 24.20 25.04 -27.56
CA LEU A 34 23.22 24.07 -27.12
C LEU A 34 21.78 24.51 -27.43
N GLN A 35 21.49 25.79 -27.21
CA GLN A 35 20.18 26.37 -27.50
C GLN A 35 19.86 26.23 -28.99
N THR A 36 20.78 26.67 -29.86
CA THR A 36 20.61 26.55 -31.31
C THR A 36 20.41 25.10 -31.74
N LEU A 37 21.21 24.15 -31.22
CA LEU A 37 21.13 22.74 -31.54
C LEU A 37 19.77 22.15 -31.17
N LEU A 38 19.26 22.45 -29.96
CA LEU A 38 18.02 21.89 -29.46
C LEU A 38 16.79 22.56 -30.07
N GLU A 39 16.82 23.87 -30.32
CA GLU A 39 15.74 24.59 -31.00
C GLU A 39 15.55 24.09 -32.44
N MET A 40 16.65 23.77 -33.17
CA MET A 40 16.57 23.15 -34.50
C MET A 40 15.86 21.80 -34.49
N GLU A 41 15.89 21.07 -33.39
CA GLU A 41 15.21 19.80 -33.17
C GLU A 41 13.78 19.96 -32.61
N GLY A 42 13.32 21.21 -32.44
CA GLY A 42 11.96 21.52 -32.03
C GLY A 42 11.73 21.49 -30.51
N PHE A 43 12.80 21.56 -29.70
CA PHE A 43 12.69 21.74 -28.25
C PHE A 43 12.47 23.24 -27.92
N GLU A 44 11.72 23.49 -26.86
CA GLU A 44 11.64 24.81 -26.22
C GLU A 44 12.79 24.92 -25.22
N VAL A 45 13.66 25.91 -25.40
CA VAL A 45 14.90 25.99 -24.62
C VAL A 45 14.96 27.28 -23.83
N GLU A 46 15.27 27.19 -22.56
CA GLU A 46 15.70 28.31 -21.73
C GLU A 46 17.10 28.09 -21.20
N SER A 47 17.77 29.16 -20.86
CA SER A 47 19.13 29.11 -20.35
C SER A 47 19.30 29.98 -19.10
N ALA A 48 20.11 29.50 -18.18
CA ALA A 48 20.51 30.13 -16.94
C ALA A 48 22.03 30.25 -16.87
N ILE A 49 22.52 31.33 -16.29
CA ILE A 49 23.96 31.60 -16.17
C ILE A 49 24.57 31.07 -14.88
N SER A 50 23.72 30.63 -13.94
CA SER A 50 24.15 30.09 -12.65
C SER A 50 23.13 29.06 -12.13
N GLY A 51 23.54 28.27 -11.14
CA GLY A 51 22.65 27.30 -10.49
C GLY A 51 21.44 27.94 -9.82
N GLU A 52 21.62 29.10 -9.17
CA GLU A 52 20.55 29.85 -8.50
C GLU A 52 19.52 30.39 -9.50
N ASP A 53 19.99 30.91 -10.65
CA ASP A 53 19.13 31.37 -11.74
C ASP A 53 18.32 30.20 -12.30
N GLY A 54 18.96 29.05 -12.54
CA GLY A 54 18.28 27.84 -13.00
C GLY A 54 17.22 27.33 -12.02
N LEU A 55 17.52 27.27 -10.72
CA LEU A 55 16.57 26.88 -9.68
C LEU A 55 15.38 27.85 -9.58
N SER A 56 15.62 29.15 -9.76
CA SER A 56 14.57 30.18 -9.80
C SER A 56 13.62 29.95 -10.97
N GLN A 57 14.16 29.72 -12.18
CA GLN A 57 13.35 29.45 -13.38
C GLN A 57 12.53 28.14 -13.24
N MET A 58 13.09 27.12 -12.59
CA MET A 58 12.37 25.87 -12.29
C MET A 58 11.23 26.05 -11.30
N ALA A 59 11.28 27.05 -10.42
CA ALA A 59 10.18 27.38 -9.52
C ALA A 59 9.00 28.05 -10.25
N ASP A 60 9.29 28.79 -11.33
CA ASP A 60 8.29 29.53 -12.09
C ASP A 60 7.58 28.66 -13.14
N ARG A 61 8.26 27.68 -13.70
CA ARG A 61 7.68 26.76 -14.70
C ARG A 61 8.32 25.36 -14.69
N PRO A 62 7.58 24.31 -15.14
CA PRO A 62 8.13 22.96 -15.27
C PRO A 62 9.00 22.81 -16.51
N PHE A 63 10.04 21.98 -16.41
CA PHE A 63 10.89 21.52 -17.50
C PHE A 63 10.85 20.01 -17.65
N ASP A 64 11.08 19.52 -18.87
CA ASP A 64 11.16 18.09 -19.19
C ASP A 64 12.57 17.53 -18.99
N LEU A 65 13.60 18.39 -19.05
CA LEU A 65 15.01 18.03 -18.90
C LEU A 65 15.83 19.24 -18.43
N VAL A 66 16.86 18.99 -17.65
CA VAL A 66 17.91 19.97 -17.32
C VAL A 66 19.24 19.49 -17.89
N LEU A 67 19.95 20.36 -18.64
CA LEU A 67 21.36 20.22 -18.97
C LEU A 67 22.15 21.08 -17.99
N LEU A 68 23.00 20.48 -17.18
CA LEU A 68 23.68 21.15 -16.06
C LEU A 68 25.19 21.02 -16.16
N ASP A 69 25.90 22.17 -16.21
CA ASP A 69 27.35 22.12 -16.08
C ASP A 69 27.78 21.72 -14.68
N LEU A 70 28.81 20.91 -14.63
CA LEU A 70 29.42 20.48 -13.36
C LEU A 70 30.13 21.66 -12.67
N THR A 71 30.77 22.54 -13.45
CA THR A 71 31.63 23.62 -12.95
C THR A 71 30.93 24.95 -13.13
N LEU A 72 30.18 25.40 -12.13
CA LEU A 72 29.51 26.70 -12.13
C LEU A 72 30.16 27.67 -11.15
N PRO A 73 30.10 28.98 -11.41
CA PRO A 73 30.58 29.96 -10.45
C PRO A 73 29.71 29.99 -9.20
N GLY A 74 30.34 29.94 -8.03
CA GLY A 74 29.67 30.02 -6.72
C GLY A 74 29.32 28.69 -6.13
N ARG A 75 28.54 27.86 -6.82
CA ARG A 75 28.12 26.50 -6.32
C ARG A 75 28.49 25.42 -7.33
N ASP A 76 28.91 24.28 -6.81
CA ASP A 76 29.18 23.08 -7.62
C ASP A 76 27.88 22.56 -8.26
N GLY A 77 27.93 22.15 -9.53
CA GLY A 77 26.81 21.52 -10.23
C GLY A 77 26.28 20.28 -9.52
N MET A 78 27.11 19.58 -8.73
CA MET A 78 26.65 18.46 -7.90
C MET A 78 25.72 18.89 -6.76
N ASP A 79 25.94 20.07 -6.19
CA ASP A 79 25.06 20.62 -5.15
C ASP A 79 23.70 21.01 -5.76
N ILE A 80 23.74 21.63 -6.96
CA ILE A 80 22.52 21.97 -7.72
C ILE A 80 21.74 20.69 -8.10
N LEU A 81 22.42 19.63 -8.57
CA LEU A 81 21.81 18.34 -8.86
C LEU A 81 21.08 17.78 -7.62
N SER A 82 21.71 17.84 -6.46
CA SER A 82 21.13 17.35 -5.20
C SER A 82 19.88 18.13 -4.83
N GLU A 83 19.87 19.44 -5.04
CA GLU A 83 18.73 20.30 -4.78
C GLU A 83 17.58 20.03 -5.76
N ILE A 84 17.87 19.92 -7.06
CA ILE A 84 16.88 19.51 -8.07
C ILE A 84 16.24 18.17 -7.68
N ARG A 85 17.04 17.19 -7.26
CA ARG A 85 16.54 15.86 -6.81
C ARG A 85 15.65 15.94 -5.58
N SER A 86 15.90 16.88 -4.68
CA SER A 86 15.06 17.07 -3.49
C SER A 86 13.68 17.66 -3.83
N HIS A 87 13.59 18.51 -4.88
CA HIS A 87 12.36 19.15 -5.34
C HIS A 87 11.58 18.27 -6.32
N ASP A 88 12.25 17.69 -7.31
CA ASP A 88 11.66 16.75 -8.27
C ASP A 88 12.62 15.58 -8.57
N SER A 89 12.38 14.46 -7.90
CA SER A 89 13.19 13.25 -8.08
C SER A 89 13.05 12.62 -9.47
N ARG A 90 12.05 13.02 -10.26
CA ARG A 90 11.75 12.46 -11.59
C ARG A 90 12.25 13.32 -12.74
N LEU A 91 12.62 14.59 -12.51
CA LEU A 91 13.13 15.46 -13.55
C LEU A 91 14.50 14.95 -14.03
N PRO A 92 14.68 14.50 -15.28
CA PRO A 92 15.98 14.05 -15.74
C PRO A 92 16.98 15.23 -15.79
N VAL A 93 18.20 14.97 -15.31
CA VAL A 93 19.33 15.93 -15.37
C VAL A 93 20.47 15.24 -16.08
N ILE A 94 20.95 15.83 -17.17
CA ILE A 94 22.17 15.43 -17.88
C ILE A 94 23.29 16.39 -17.47
N MET A 95 24.33 15.84 -16.86
CA MET A 95 25.50 16.63 -16.47
C MET A 95 26.42 16.84 -17.66
N ILE A 96 26.91 18.08 -17.85
CA ILE A 96 27.87 18.45 -18.90
C ILE A 96 29.16 18.95 -18.24
N THR A 97 30.34 18.63 -18.75
CA THR A 97 31.58 19.09 -18.14
C THR A 97 32.76 19.07 -19.11
N ALA A 98 33.70 19.99 -18.93
CA ALA A 98 35.00 19.95 -19.60
C ALA A 98 35.93 18.86 -19.02
N TYR A 99 35.74 18.44 -17.78
CA TYR A 99 36.59 17.48 -17.06
C TYR A 99 35.91 16.14 -16.91
N GLY A 100 35.83 15.35 -17.99
CA GLY A 100 35.17 14.04 -18.05
C GLY A 100 36.00 12.92 -17.42
N THR A 101 36.30 12.99 -16.11
CA THR A 101 36.94 11.86 -15.42
C THR A 101 35.90 10.79 -15.08
N VAL A 102 36.32 9.53 -15.08
CA VAL A 102 35.47 8.39 -14.69
C VAL A 102 34.89 8.61 -13.28
N GLU A 103 35.67 9.21 -12.39
CA GLU A 103 35.27 9.49 -11.01
C GLU A 103 34.11 10.49 -10.94
N ASN A 104 34.16 11.58 -11.71
CA ASN A 104 33.09 12.59 -11.78
C ASN A 104 31.81 11.99 -12.38
N ALA A 105 31.94 11.18 -13.43
CA ALA A 105 30.80 10.50 -14.04
C ALA A 105 30.12 9.54 -13.05
N VAL A 106 30.90 8.74 -12.32
CA VAL A 106 30.36 7.81 -11.31
C VAL A 106 29.68 8.59 -10.18
N ARG A 107 30.26 9.67 -9.68
CA ARG A 107 29.63 10.52 -8.65
C ARG A 107 28.33 11.11 -9.13
N ALA A 108 28.28 11.66 -10.34
CA ALA A 108 27.08 12.26 -10.92
C ALA A 108 25.94 11.21 -11.03
N MET A 109 26.24 10.01 -11.54
CA MET A 109 25.26 8.94 -11.65
C MET A 109 24.77 8.45 -10.27
N GLN A 110 25.66 8.33 -9.27
CA GLN A 110 25.28 7.99 -7.90
C GLN A 110 24.41 9.04 -7.22
N SER A 111 24.61 10.33 -7.60
CA SER A 111 23.78 11.45 -7.13
C SER A 111 22.48 11.61 -7.91
N GLY A 112 22.21 10.71 -8.86
CA GLY A 112 20.93 10.62 -9.56
C GLY A 112 20.91 11.36 -10.91
N ALA A 113 22.05 11.75 -11.51
CA ALA A 113 22.06 12.22 -12.89
C ALA A 113 21.51 11.14 -13.84
N ALA A 114 20.75 11.55 -14.86
CA ALA A 114 20.24 10.65 -15.89
C ALA A 114 21.32 10.25 -16.89
N ASN A 115 22.25 11.14 -17.17
CA ASN A 115 23.43 10.90 -18.01
C ASN A 115 24.54 11.91 -17.69
N PHE A 116 25.72 11.66 -18.28
CA PHE A 116 26.91 12.49 -18.14
C PHE A 116 27.57 12.64 -19.51
N VAL A 117 27.84 13.89 -19.93
CA VAL A 117 28.38 14.26 -21.24
C VAL A 117 29.64 15.09 -21.07
N GLN A 118 30.70 14.74 -21.80
CA GLN A 118 31.96 15.51 -21.79
C GLN A 118 32.01 16.54 -22.92
N LYS A 119 32.46 17.76 -22.61
CA LYS A 119 32.80 18.78 -23.60
C LYS A 119 34.18 18.48 -24.26
N PRO A 120 34.35 18.57 -25.59
CA PRO A 120 33.32 18.76 -26.61
C PRO A 120 32.53 17.46 -26.83
N TRP A 121 31.22 17.57 -27.04
CA TRP A 121 30.33 16.45 -27.25
C TRP A 121 30.10 16.14 -28.75
N ASP A 122 29.57 14.93 -28.99
CA ASP A 122 29.00 14.53 -30.26
C ASP A 122 27.52 14.96 -30.31
N ASN A 123 27.12 15.75 -31.27
CA ASN A 123 25.77 16.30 -31.39
C ASN A 123 24.71 15.17 -31.55
N GLU A 124 24.99 14.16 -32.37
CA GLU A 124 24.03 13.07 -32.59
C GLU A 124 23.79 12.28 -31.29
N LYS A 125 24.87 12.02 -30.54
CA LYS A 125 24.79 11.32 -29.26
C LYS A 125 24.07 12.16 -28.20
N LEU A 126 24.38 13.44 -28.07
CA LEU A 126 23.72 14.35 -27.13
C LEU A 126 22.22 14.44 -27.44
N LEU A 127 21.84 14.60 -28.71
CA LEU A 127 20.44 14.63 -29.12
C LEU A 127 19.70 13.32 -28.83
N ALA A 128 20.36 12.17 -29.02
CA ALA A 128 19.78 10.88 -28.66
C ALA A 128 19.52 10.78 -27.14
N ASP A 129 20.47 11.22 -26.32
CA ASP A 129 20.34 11.25 -24.85
C ASP A 129 19.22 12.20 -24.39
N VAL A 130 19.13 13.38 -24.99
CA VAL A 130 18.07 14.38 -24.72
C VAL A 130 16.70 13.81 -25.06
N ARG A 131 16.54 13.25 -26.28
CA ARG A 131 15.26 12.65 -26.71
C ARG A 131 14.84 11.50 -25.80
N ALA A 132 15.78 10.65 -25.40
CA ALA A 132 15.50 9.55 -24.48
C ALA A 132 15.04 10.05 -23.11
N ALA A 133 15.70 11.05 -22.55
CA ALA A 133 15.38 11.63 -21.25
C ALA A 133 14.01 12.33 -21.25
N VAL A 134 13.73 13.17 -22.24
CA VAL A 134 12.43 13.85 -22.41
C VAL A 134 11.31 12.83 -22.67
N GLY A 135 11.56 11.83 -23.51
CA GLY A 135 10.60 10.76 -23.80
C GLY A 135 10.24 9.97 -22.55
N TRP A 136 11.22 9.63 -21.71
CA TRP A 136 10.98 8.97 -20.43
C TRP A 136 10.15 9.84 -19.48
N ARG A 137 10.48 11.13 -19.34
CA ARG A 137 9.75 12.08 -18.50
C ARG A 137 8.28 12.17 -18.87
N ARG A 138 7.99 12.36 -20.16
CA ARG A 138 6.62 12.47 -20.69
C ARG A 138 5.82 11.19 -20.53
N ALA A 139 6.43 10.03 -20.79
CA ALA A 139 5.77 8.74 -20.58
C ALA A 139 5.41 8.51 -19.10
N GLU A 140 6.28 8.94 -18.18
CA GLU A 140 6.00 8.85 -16.74
C GLU A 140 4.89 9.83 -16.31
N GLU A 141 4.88 11.04 -16.84
CA GLU A 141 3.82 12.03 -16.58
C GLU A 141 2.47 11.58 -17.14
N GLU A 142 2.44 11.06 -18.37
CA GLU A 142 1.22 10.49 -18.98
C GLU A 142 0.70 9.33 -18.13
N ASN A 143 1.57 8.44 -17.69
CA ASN A 143 1.22 7.32 -16.81
C ASN A 143 0.58 7.82 -15.49
N VAL A 144 1.15 8.86 -14.88
CA VAL A 144 0.60 9.48 -13.66
C VAL A 144 -0.76 10.13 -13.94
N GLN A 145 -0.92 10.82 -15.08
CA GLN A 145 -2.18 11.44 -15.46
C GLN A 145 -3.25 10.41 -15.77
N LEU A 146 -2.92 9.34 -16.48
CA LEU A 146 -3.82 8.22 -16.75
C LEU A 146 -4.26 7.54 -15.45
N LYS A 147 -3.34 7.32 -14.51
CA LYS A 147 -3.66 6.79 -13.17
C LYS A 147 -4.58 7.72 -12.38
N ARG A 148 -4.38 9.04 -12.46
CA ARG A 148 -5.28 10.04 -11.82
C ARG A 148 -6.67 10.06 -12.49
N ALA A 149 -6.74 10.00 -13.81
CA ALA A 149 -7.98 9.96 -14.56
C ALA A 149 -8.78 8.68 -14.27
N LEU A 150 -8.11 7.53 -14.15
CA LEU A 150 -8.73 6.28 -13.71
C LEU A 150 -9.30 6.41 -12.29
N LYS A 151 -8.53 7.03 -11.37
CA LYS A 151 -8.98 7.27 -10.00
C LYS A 151 -10.20 8.21 -9.91
N GLN A 152 -10.28 9.21 -10.79
CA GLN A 152 -11.45 10.11 -10.90
C GLN A 152 -12.65 9.46 -11.60
N ARG A 153 -12.42 8.55 -12.54
CA ARG A 153 -13.49 7.85 -13.28
C ARG A 153 -14.15 6.75 -12.46
N TYR A 154 -13.45 6.17 -11.49
CA TYR A 154 -13.94 5.13 -10.59
C TYR A 154 -14.03 5.67 -9.16
N ASN A 155 -15.12 5.35 -8.48
CA ASN A 155 -15.37 5.81 -7.11
C ASN A 155 -14.47 5.02 -6.12
N PHE A 156 -13.23 5.47 -5.95
CA PHE A 156 -12.27 4.96 -4.96
C PHE A 156 -12.07 5.94 -3.78
N GLU A 157 -13.03 6.83 -3.53
CA GLU A 157 -12.92 7.90 -2.51
C GLU A 157 -12.59 7.36 -1.12
N ASN A 158 -13.03 6.14 -0.82
CA ASN A 158 -12.79 5.49 0.48
C ASN A 158 -11.59 4.55 0.49
N ILE A 159 -10.78 4.49 -0.60
CA ILE A 159 -9.62 3.62 -0.66
C ILE A 159 -8.36 4.45 -0.74
N VAL A 160 -7.56 4.37 0.32
CA VAL A 160 -6.28 5.06 0.41
C VAL A 160 -5.17 4.14 -0.07
N GLY A 161 -4.35 4.62 -1.03
CA GLY A 161 -3.18 3.93 -1.53
C GLY A 161 -2.59 4.63 -2.75
N LYS A 162 -1.26 4.77 -2.74
CA LYS A 162 -0.47 5.32 -3.85
C LYS A 162 0.67 4.37 -4.27
N SER A 163 0.90 3.34 -3.48
CA SER A 163 1.94 2.35 -3.75
C SER A 163 1.66 1.61 -5.06
N GLU A 164 2.71 1.21 -5.75
CA GLU A 164 2.61 0.49 -7.02
C GLU A 164 1.74 -0.77 -6.92
N PRO A 165 1.85 -1.62 -5.87
CA PRO A 165 0.95 -2.75 -5.71
C PRO A 165 -0.53 -2.37 -5.62
N MET A 166 -0.86 -1.27 -4.91
CA MET A 166 -2.26 -0.81 -4.81
C MET A 166 -2.77 -0.22 -6.12
N LEU A 167 -1.94 0.47 -6.89
CA LEU A 167 -2.32 0.97 -8.21
C LEU A 167 -2.67 -0.17 -9.16
N LYS A 168 -1.90 -1.27 -9.17
CA LYS A 168 -2.22 -2.49 -9.95
C LYS A 168 -3.57 -3.09 -9.55
N ILE A 169 -3.88 -3.08 -8.24
CA ILE A 169 -5.18 -3.55 -7.75
C ILE A 169 -6.30 -2.62 -8.22
N PHE A 170 -6.14 -1.30 -8.21
CA PHE A 170 -7.15 -0.37 -8.71
C PHE A 170 -7.42 -0.57 -10.19
N ASP A 171 -6.39 -0.78 -11.00
CA ASP A 171 -6.53 -1.09 -12.43
C ASP A 171 -7.31 -2.40 -12.62
N LEU A 172 -6.99 -3.44 -11.86
CA LEU A 172 -7.69 -4.72 -11.92
C LEU A 172 -9.15 -4.57 -11.44
N VAL A 173 -9.42 -3.85 -10.36
CA VAL A 173 -10.77 -3.56 -9.86
C VAL A 173 -11.59 -2.84 -10.94
N ALA A 174 -11.01 -1.85 -11.62
CA ALA A 174 -11.65 -1.13 -12.71
C ALA A 174 -12.05 -2.06 -13.88
N GLN A 175 -11.17 -2.98 -14.26
CA GLN A 175 -11.41 -3.96 -15.32
C GLN A 175 -12.52 -4.95 -14.93
N VAL A 176 -12.47 -5.48 -13.71
CA VAL A 176 -13.40 -6.53 -13.27
C VAL A 176 -14.76 -5.96 -12.82
N ALA A 177 -14.86 -4.68 -12.50
CA ALA A 177 -16.10 -4.06 -12.04
C ALA A 177 -17.25 -4.28 -13.02
N ASN A 178 -17.00 -4.13 -14.31
CA ASN A 178 -18.00 -4.31 -15.37
C ASN A 178 -18.32 -5.77 -15.72
N SER A 179 -17.54 -6.73 -15.21
CA SER A 179 -17.75 -8.15 -15.42
C SER A 179 -18.85 -8.69 -14.49
N ARG A 180 -19.52 -9.76 -14.95
CA ARG A 180 -20.41 -10.57 -14.11
C ARG A 180 -19.69 -11.71 -13.40
N SER A 181 -18.39 -11.87 -13.65
CA SER A 181 -17.58 -12.96 -13.11
C SER A 181 -17.46 -12.86 -11.59
N THR A 182 -17.30 -14.02 -10.97
CA THR A 182 -16.95 -14.12 -9.55
C THR A 182 -15.54 -13.58 -9.34
N VAL A 183 -15.36 -12.84 -8.25
CA VAL A 183 -14.05 -12.30 -7.83
C VAL A 183 -13.68 -12.89 -6.48
N LEU A 184 -12.47 -13.43 -6.39
CA LEU A 184 -11.88 -13.93 -5.15
C LEU A 184 -10.83 -12.94 -4.65
N LEU A 185 -11.07 -12.36 -3.46
CA LEU A 185 -10.13 -11.48 -2.78
C LEU A 185 -9.28 -12.30 -1.81
N GLN A 186 -7.97 -12.32 -2.01
CA GLN A 186 -7.03 -12.99 -1.12
C GLN A 186 -6.14 -11.97 -0.42
N GLY A 187 -5.79 -12.25 0.83
CA GLY A 187 -4.88 -11.41 1.61
C GLY A 187 -5.08 -11.58 3.11
N GLU A 188 -4.09 -11.19 3.88
CA GLU A 188 -4.10 -11.29 5.33
C GLU A 188 -5.31 -10.56 5.95
N SER A 189 -5.61 -10.89 7.22
CA SER A 189 -6.65 -10.17 7.97
C SER A 189 -6.29 -8.68 8.06
N GLY A 190 -7.30 -7.80 7.93
CA GLY A 190 -7.11 -6.36 8.05
C GLY A 190 -6.48 -5.66 6.84
N THR A 191 -6.26 -6.33 5.70
CA THR A 191 -5.69 -5.71 4.48
C THR A 191 -6.66 -4.81 3.72
N GLY A 192 -7.97 -4.85 4.04
CA GLY A 192 -9.01 -4.03 3.39
C GLY A 192 -9.83 -4.77 2.34
N LYS A 193 -9.96 -6.10 2.40
CA LYS A 193 -10.74 -6.92 1.43
C LYS A 193 -12.18 -6.44 1.26
N GLU A 194 -12.87 -6.10 2.34
CA GLU A 194 -14.25 -5.60 2.28
C GLU A 194 -14.36 -4.25 1.55
N VAL A 195 -13.39 -3.35 1.78
CA VAL A 195 -13.33 -2.05 1.10
C VAL A 195 -13.15 -2.23 -0.42
N ILE A 196 -12.30 -3.17 -0.83
CA ILE A 196 -12.11 -3.53 -2.24
C ILE A 196 -13.37 -4.17 -2.82
N ALA A 197 -14.04 -5.07 -2.08
CA ALA A 197 -15.32 -5.66 -2.53
C ALA A 197 -16.39 -4.60 -2.77
N LYS A 198 -16.51 -3.64 -1.85
CA LYS A 198 -17.42 -2.51 -1.98
C LYS A 198 -17.07 -1.60 -3.17
N ALA A 199 -15.78 -1.38 -3.42
CA ALA A 199 -15.32 -0.62 -4.59
C ALA A 199 -15.66 -1.32 -5.91
N ILE A 200 -15.48 -2.65 -6.00
CA ILE A 200 -15.89 -3.44 -7.17
C ILE A 200 -17.40 -3.28 -7.42
N HIS A 201 -18.22 -3.31 -6.37
CA HIS A 201 -19.67 -3.13 -6.49
C HIS A 201 -20.03 -1.72 -6.94
N LEU A 202 -19.49 -0.67 -6.30
CA LEU A 202 -19.79 0.74 -6.60
C LEU A 202 -19.38 1.17 -8.00
N ASN A 203 -18.36 0.50 -8.57
CA ASN A 203 -17.91 0.74 -9.94
C ASN A 203 -18.54 -0.20 -10.97
N SER A 204 -19.52 -1.03 -10.57
CA SER A 204 -20.20 -1.98 -11.45
C SER A 204 -21.53 -1.44 -12.00
N PRO A 205 -22.11 -2.09 -13.03
CA PRO A 205 -23.47 -1.80 -13.46
C PRO A 205 -24.53 -2.05 -12.39
N ARG A 206 -24.17 -2.68 -11.26
CA ARG A 206 -25.06 -2.97 -10.12
C ARG A 206 -24.88 -1.99 -8.95
N ARG A 207 -24.20 -0.86 -9.13
CA ARG A 207 -23.86 0.12 -8.07
C ARG A 207 -25.08 0.63 -7.29
N ASP A 208 -26.24 0.73 -7.98
CA ASP A 208 -27.52 1.22 -7.39
C ASP A 208 -28.37 0.05 -6.85
N LYS A 209 -27.83 -1.16 -6.79
CA LYS A 209 -28.47 -2.38 -6.29
C LYS A 209 -27.89 -2.76 -4.93
N PRO A 210 -28.54 -3.67 -4.17
CA PRO A 210 -28.02 -4.04 -2.86
C PRO A 210 -26.60 -4.60 -2.90
N PHE A 211 -25.76 -4.13 -1.96
CA PHE A 211 -24.51 -4.77 -1.59
C PHE A 211 -24.69 -5.42 -0.21
N VAL A 212 -24.64 -6.73 -0.17
CA VAL A 212 -24.94 -7.51 1.03
C VAL A 212 -23.66 -8.19 1.52
N PRO A 213 -22.98 -7.65 2.54
CA PRO A 213 -21.83 -8.30 3.15
C PRO A 213 -22.28 -9.36 4.16
N VAL A 214 -21.59 -10.49 4.21
CA VAL A 214 -21.74 -11.52 5.22
C VAL A 214 -20.39 -12.11 5.60
N ASN A 215 -20.07 -12.10 6.89
CA ASN A 215 -18.91 -12.80 7.43
C ASN A 215 -19.34 -14.23 7.80
N THR A 216 -18.78 -15.21 7.11
CA THR A 216 -19.16 -16.63 7.27
C THR A 216 -18.50 -17.28 8.48
N GLY A 217 -17.43 -16.69 9.01
CA GLY A 217 -16.74 -17.17 10.22
C GLY A 217 -17.38 -16.71 11.54
N SER A 218 -18.29 -15.75 11.48
CA SER A 218 -18.88 -15.16 12.69
C SER A 218 -20.10 -15.91 13.24
N MET A 219 -20.59 -16.94 12.53
CA MET A 219 -21.84 -17.65 12.85
C MET A 219 -21.64 -19.15 12.88
N PRO A 220 -22.36 -19.90 13.77
CA PRO A 220 -22.49 -21.34 13.67
C PRO A 220 -23.06 -21.76 12.31
N THR A 221 -22.68 -22.95 11.81
CA THR A 221 -23.04 -23.43 10.47
C THR A 221 -24.54 -23.41 10.19
N ASP A 222 -25.37 -23.89 11.13
CA ASP A 222 -26.82 -23.95 10.96
C ASP A 222 -27.44 -22.55 10.84
N LEU A 223 -26.93 -21.60 11.63
CA LEU A 223 -27.39 -20.22 11.57
C LEU A 223 -26.94 -19.53 10.29
N LEU A 224 -25.73 -19.84 9.82
CA LEU A 224 -25.20 -19.32 8.54
C LEU A 224 -26.07 -19.78 7.38
N GLU A 225 -26.44 -21.07 7.31
CA GLU A 225 -27.30 -21.59 6.26
C GLU A 225 -28.69 -20.98 6.29
N SER A 226 -29.30 -20.84 7.46
CA SER A 226 -30.58 -20.18 7.62
C SER A 226 -30.50 -18.70 7.23
N THR A 227 -29.37 -18.05 7.46
CA THR A 227 -29.16 -16.65 7.08
C THR A 227 -28.96 -16.51 5.57
N LEU A 228 -28.18 -17.39 4.94
CA LEU A 228 -27.89 -17.32 3.50
C LEU A 228 -29.10 -17.70 2.65
N PHE A 229 -29.74 -18.82 2.95
CA PHE A 229 -30.82 -19.43 2.13
C PHE A 229 -32.22 -19.15 2.65
N GLY A 230 -32.36 -18.61 3.87
CA GLY A 230 -33.68 -18.47 4.51
C GLY A 230 -34.27 -19.81 4.94
N HIS A 231 -35.41 -19.78 5.61
CA HIS A 231 -36.13 -20.96 6.05
C HIS A 231 -37.63 -20.76 6.01
N VAL A 232 -38.37 -21.86 5.87
CA VAL A 232 -39.80 -21.87 6.04
C VAL A 232 -40.14 -22.16 7.50
N LYS A 233 -41.34 -21.76 7.94
CA LYS A 233 -41.84 -22.11 9.27
C LYS A 233 -41.79 -23.62 9.50
N GLY A 234 -41.20 -24.04 10.62
CA GLY A 234 -41.08 -25.48 10.98
C GLY A 234 -39.85 -26.19 10.38
N ALA A 235 -38.94 -25.48 9.68
CA ALA A 235 -37.74 -26.08 9.11
C ALA A 235 -36.79 -26.67 10.16
N PHE A 236 -36.80 -26.12 11.38
CA PHE A 236 -36.08 -26.61 12.57
C PHE A 236 -36.83 -26.19 13.84
N THR A 237 -36.43 -26.71 14.99
CA THR A 237 -37.19 -26.58 16.27
C THR A 237 -37.48 -25.13 16.66
N SER A 238 -36.63 -24.18 16.33
CA SER A 238 -36.81 -22.73 16.62
C SER A 238 -37.36 -21.91 15.44
N ALA A 239 -37.74 -22.54 14.34
CA ALA A 239 -38.29 -21.85 13.14
C ALA A 239 -39.79 -21.51 13.31
N ILE A 240 -40.08 -20.52 14.14
CA ILE A 240 -41.46 -20.07 14.45
C ILE A 240 -42.13 -19.38 13.26
N ALA A 241 -41.36 -18.66 12.44
CA ALA A 241 -41.81 -17.94 11.26
C ALA A 241 -40.88 -18.19 10.07
N SER A 242 -41.35 -17.99 8.84
CA SER A 242 -40.50 -18.04 7.66
C SER A 242 -39.64 -16.77 7.57
N LYS A 243 -38.39 -16.89 7.10
CA LYS A 243 -37.43 -15.82 6.94
C LYS A 243 -36.77 -15.87 5.57
N LYS A 244 -36.69 -14.72 4.89
CA LYS A 244 -35.93 -14.58 3.64
C LYS A 244 -34.44 -14.72 3.86
N GLY A 245 -33.74 -15.35 2.91
CA GLY A 245 -32.31 -15.49 2.91
C GLY A 245 -31.59 -14.29 2.27
N LEU A 246 -30.29 -14.18 2.56
CA LEU A 246 -29.44 -13.12 2.00
C LEU A 246 -29.31 -13.21 0.47
N PHE A 247 -29.42 -14.40 -0.14
CA PHE A 247 -29.46 -14.55 -1.60
C PHE A 247 -30.68 -13.85 -2.21
N GLU A 248 -31.83 -13.84 -1.55
CA GLU A 248 -33.01 -13.09 -1.99
C GLU A 248 -32.82 -11.57 -1.80
N VAL A 249 -32.26 -11.16 -0.66
CA VAL A 249 -31.97 -9.75 -0.35
C VAL A 249 -30.98 -9.16 -1.36
N ALA A 250 -30.01 -9.96 -1.80
CA ALA A 250 -28.98 -9.59 -2.75
C ALA A 250 -29.43 -9.72 -4.22
N ASP A 251 -30.69 -10.07 -4.50
CA ASP A 251 -31.15 -10.28 -5.88
C ASP A 251 -30.92 -9.03 -6.74
N LYS A 252 -30.40 -9.21 -7.97
CA LYS A 252 -29.92 -8.19 -8.90
C LYS A 252 -28.73 -7.35 -8.41
N GLY A 253 -28.27 -7.59 -7.17
CA GLY A 253 -27.15 -6.91 -6.50
C GLY A 253 -25.88 -7.74 -6.43
N THR A 254 -25.15 -7.56 -5.34
CA THR A 254 -23.88 -8.24 -5.05
C THR A 254 -23.92 -8.82 -3.63
N LEU A 255 -23.57 -10.08 -3.48
CA LEU A 255 -23.34 -10.73 -2.20
C LEU A 255 -21.81 -10.86 -1.97
N PHE A 256 -21.34 -10.30 -0.88
CA PHE A 256 -19.95 -10.40 -0.47
C PHE A 256 -19.82 -11.44 0.66
N LEU A 257 -19.08 -12.51 0.39
CA LEU A 257 -18.82 -13.62 1.31
C LEU A 257 -17.41 -13.45 1.89
N ASP A 258 -17.31 -12.90 3.11
CA ASP A 258 -16.02 -12.80 3.79
C ASP A 258 -15.71 -14.09 4.56
N GLU A 259 -14.42 -14.42 4.66
CA GLU A 259 -13.91 -15.62 5.34
C GLU A 259 -14.48 -16.95 4.79
N ILE A 260 -14.65 -17.06 3.47
CA ILE A 260 -15.30 -18.20 2.81
C ILE A 260 -14.67 -19.56 3.18
N ALA A 261 -13.42 -19.57 3.60
CA ALA A 261 -12.69 -20.76 4.05
C ALA A 261 -13.29 -21.42 5.32
N THR A 262 -14.09 -20.69 6.10
CA THR A 262 -14.67 -21.18 7.36
C THR A 262 -15.95 -22.01 7.18
N MET A 263 -16.51 -22.00 5.97
CA MET A 263 -17.76 -22.70 5.66
C MET A 263 -17.62 -24.22 5.69
N GLY A 264 -18.63 -24.90 6.25
CA GLY A 264 -18.75 -26.35 6.18
C GLY A 264 -19.04 -26.87 4.76
N LEU A 265 -18.63 -28.09 4.46
CA LEU A 265 -18.75 -28.71 3.13
C LEU A 265 -20.21 -28.78 2.61
N GLU A 266 -21.19 -28.87 3.48
CA GLU A 266 -22.61 -28.86 3.11
C GLU A 266 -23.05 -27.50 2.60
N THR A 267 -22.71 -26.44 3.32
CA THR A 267 -22.96 -25.04 2.90
C THR A 267 -22.24 -24.71 1.59
N GLN A 268 -20.98 -25.21 1.44
CA GLN A 268 -20.22 -25.07 0.19
C GLN A 268 -20.95 -25.69 -1.01
N ALA A 269 -21.56 -26.87 -0.83
CA ALA A 269 -22.33 -27.54 -1.89
C ALA A 269 -23.60 -26.76 -2.28
N LYS A 270 -24.29 -26.16 -1.30
CA LYS A 270 -25.47 -25.33 -1.55
C LYS A 270 -25.09 -24.03 -2.31
N ILE A 271 -23.99 -23.38 -1.93
CA ILE A 271 -23.48 -22.20 -2.63
C ILE A 271 -23.09 -22.54 -4.09
N LEU A 272 -22.42 -23.68 -4.29
CA LEU A 272 -22.08 -24.12 -5.64
C LEU A 272 -23.30 -24.22 -6.57
N ARG A 273 -24.42 -24.78 -6.06
CA ARG A 273 -25.68 -24.84 -6.83
C ARG A 273 -26.19 -23.45 -7.21
N VAL A 274 -26.15 -22.48 -6.25
CA VAL A 274 -26.57 -21.11 -6.57
C VAL A 274 -25.67 -20.48 -7.64
N LEU A 275 -24.35 -20.72 -7.58
CA LEU A 275 -23.39 -20.22 -8.56
C LEU A 275 -23.56 -20.84 -9.96
N GLN A 276 -24.02 -22.10 -10.04
CA GLN A 276 -24.21 -22.83 -11.30
C GLN A 276 -25.59 -22.57 -11.90
N ASP A 277 -26.65 -22.82 -11.11
CA ASP A 277 -28.02 -22.89 -11.58
C ASP A 277 -28.79 -21.58 -11.37
N ARG A 278 -28.24 -20.65 -10.56
CA ARG A 278 -28.91 -19.41 -10.11
C ARG A 278 -30.23 -19.69 -9.40
N ARG A 279 -30.33 -20.84 -8.79
CA ARG A 279 -31.50 -21.32 -8.05
C ARG A 279 -31.08 -21.92 -6.71
N PHE A 280 -32.00 -21.80 -5.73
CA PHE A 280 -31.87 -22.46 -4.44
C PHE A 280 -33.24 -22.68 -3.83
N MET A 281 -33.28 -23.40 -2.72
CA MET A 281 -34.50 -23.61 -1.92
C MET A 281 -34.26 -23.11 -0.49
N HIS A 282 -35.31 -22.63 0.14
CA HIS A 282 -35.29 -22.36 1.59
C HIS A 282 -35.03 -23.66 2.38
N LEU A 283 -34.44 -23.53 3.55
CA LEU A 283 -34.33 -24.67 4.47
C LEU A 283 -35.72 -25.17 4.84
N GLY A 284 -35.95 -26.48 4.68
CA GLY A 284 -37.24 -27.11 4.89
C GLY A 284 -38.28 -26.81 3.80
N GLY A 285 -37.96 -26.02 2.78
CA GLY A 285 -38.84 -25.71 1.66
C GLY A 285 -38.65 -26.64 0.47
N ILE A 286 -39.68 -26.71 -0.42
CA ILE A 286 -39.68 -27.51 -1.66
C ILE A 286 -39.74 -26.66 -2.92
N SER A 287 -39.90 -25.34 -2.78
CA SER A 287 -40.02 -24.43 -3.91
C SER A 287 -38.64 -23.87 -4.29
N GLU A 288 -38.28 -23.97 -5.59
CA GLU A 288 -37.08 -23.36 -6.12
C GLU A 288 -37.29 -21.85 -6.29
N LEU A 289 -36.29 -21.08 -5.84
CA LEU A 289 -36.22 -19.63 -6.02
C LEU A 289 -35.08 -19.32 -6.98
N GLN A 290 -35.36 -18.45 -7.96
CA GLN A 290 -34.36 -18.00 -8.91
C GLN A 290 -33.84 -16.62 -8.53
N VAL A 291 -32.51 -16.42 -8.58
CA VAL A 291 -31.84 -15.16 -8.25
C VAL A 291 -30.73 -14.83 -9.24
N ASP A 292 -30.51 -13.54 -9.45
CA ASP A 292 -29.35 -13.03 -10.23
C ASP A 292 -28.43 -12.23 -9.31
N VAL A 293 -27.53 -12.92 -8.61
CA VAL A 293 -26.61 -12.30 -7.66
C VAL A 293 -25.18 -12.40 -8.18
N ARG A 294 -24.43 -11.30 -8.13
CA ARG A 294 -22.99 -11.31 -8.32
C ARG A 294 -22.31 -11.70 -7.01
N ILE A 295 -21.38 -12.65 -7.08
CA ILE A 295 -20.62 -13.09 -5.89
C ILE A 295 -19.21 -12.46 -5.91
N ILE A 296 -18.84 -11.91 -4.76
CA ILE A 296 -17.45 -11.57 -4.43
C ILE A 296 -17.12 -12.37 -3.15
N ALA A 297 -16.07 -13.15 -3.19
CA ALA A 297 -15.64 -13.97 -2.04
C ALA A 297 -14.29 -13.45 -1.51
N ALA A 298 -14.07 -13.55 -0.20
CA ALA A 298 -12.80 -13.17 0.42
C ALA A 298 -12.28 -14.26 1.34
N THR A 299 -10.95 -14.37 1.42
CA THR A 299 -10.28 -15.32 2.31
C THR A 299 -8.89 -14.80 2.71
N ASN A 300 -8.44 -15.19 3.90
CA ASN A 300 -7.07 -15.03 4.38
C ASN A 300 -6.29 -16.35 4.38
N ILE A 301 -6.91 -17.45 3.93
CA ILE A 301 -6.34 -18.80 3.92
C ILE A 301 -6.18 -19.26 2.47
N ASP A 302 -5.14 -20.03 2.20
CA ASP A 302 -4.95 -20.67 0.90
C ASP A 302 -6.00 -21.77 0.67
N LEU A 303 -7.00 -21.48 -0.16
CA LEU A 303 -8.05 -22.42 -0.51
C LEU A 303 -7.53 -23.67 -1.24
N ARG A 304 -6.42 -23.56 -2.00
CA ARG A 304 -5.81 -24.72 -2.67
C ARG A 304 -5.27 -25.72 -1.66
N HIS A 305 -4.70 -25.24 -0.55
CA HIS A 305 -4.26 -26.10 0.54
C HIS A 305 -5.46 -26.79 1.18
N MET A 306 -6.55 -26.07 1.44
CA MET A 306 -7.77 -26.65 2.02
C MET A 306 -8.45 -27.68 1.10
N VAL A 307 -8.38 -27.51 -0.22
CA VAL A 307 -8.86 -28.51 -1.18
C VAL A 307 -8.07 -29.82 -1.03
N ARG A 308 -6.74 -29.74 -0.93
CA ARG A 308 -5.88 -30.92 -0.73
C ARG A 308 -6.16 -31.65 0.60
N GLU A 309 -6.55 -30.92 1.63
CA GLU A 309 -6.94 -31.46 2.92
C GLU A 309 -8.40 -31.98 2.98
N GLY A 310 -9.16 -31.81 1.89
CA GLY A 310 -10.58 -32.20 1.83
C GLY A 310 -11.52 -31.32 2.66
N ARG A 311 -11.06 -30.14 3.09
CA ARG A 311 -11.81 -29.15 3.88
C ARG A 311 -12.52 -28.11 3.02
N PHE A 312 -12.17 -28.02 1.75
CA PHE A 312 -12.82 -27.18 0.77
C PHE A 312 -13.08 -27.97 -0.51
N ARG A 313 -14.25 -27.81 -1.11
CA ARG A 313 -14.63 -28.53 -2.33
C ARG A 313 -13.88 -27.98 -3.53
N GLU A 314 -13.30 -28.85 -4.33
CA GLU A 314 -12.55 -28.50 -5.52
C GLU A 314 -13.44 -27.84 -6.60
N ASP A 315 -14.66 -28.32 -6.79
CA ASP A 315 -15.62 -27.78 -7.73
C ASP A 315 -16.03 -26.32 -7.38
N LEU A 316 -16.25 -26.03 -6.10
CA LEU A 316 -16.52 -24.67 -5.63
C LEU A 316 -15.29 -23.78 -5.80
N PHE A 317 -14.08 -24.29 -5.48
CA PHE A 317 -12.85 -23.52 -5.64
C PHE A 317 -12.69 -23.01 -7.09
N TYR A 318 -12.84 -23.87 -8.11
CA TYR A 318 -12.74 -23.46 -9.51
C TYR A 318 -13.84 -22.47 -9.93
N ARG A 319 -15.02 -22.56 -9.33
CA ARG A 319 -16.13 -21.65 -9.64
C ARG A 319 -15.94 -20.27 -9.00
N LEU A 320 -15.25 -20.18 -7.86
CA LEU A 320 -14.92 -18.94 -7.18
C LEU A 320 -13.65 -18.28 -7.75
N ASN A 321 -12.66 -19.10 -8.09
CA ASN A 321 -11.33 -18.66 -8.53
C ASN A 321 -11.29 -18.32 -10.04
N VAL A 322 -12.25 -17.49 -10.51
CA VAL A 322 -12.28 -17.00 -11.91
C VAL A 322 -11.36 -15.80 -12.07
N ILE A 323 -11.46 -14.83 -11.17
CA ILE A 323 -10.58 -13.66 -11.12
C ILE A 323 -10.12 -13.51 -9.68
N THR A 324 -8.80 -13.56 -9.47
CA THR A 324 -8.20 -13.40 -8.15
C THR A 324 -7.57 -12.01 -8.02
N VAL A 325 -7.85 -11.34 -6.90
CA VAL A 325 -7.22 -10.07 -6.50
C VAL A 325 -6.48 -10.33 -5.19
N GLU A 326 -5.15 -10.26 -5.25
CA GLU A 326 -4.30 -10.45 -4.08
C GLU A 326 -3.96 -9.10 -3.44
N LEU A 327 -4.41 -8.90 -2.18
CA LEU A 327 -4.14 -7.68 -1.44
C LEU A 327 -2.82 -7.81 -0.67
N PRO A 328 -1.85 -6.93 -0.93
CA PRO A 328 -0.58 -6.96 -0.23
C PRO A 328 -0.76 -6.58 1.24
N PRO A 329 0.00 -7.20 2.16
CA PRO A 329 0.05 -6.77 3.54
C PRO A 329 0.68 -5.38 3.65
N LEU A 330 0.35 -4.63 4.73
CA LEU A 330 0.76 -3.24 4.88
C LEU A 330 2.28 -3.05 4.89
N ARG A 331 3.04 -4.04 5.37
CA ARG A 331 4.51 -4.06 5.34
C ARG A 331 5.12 -4.04 3.92
N GLN A 332 4.37 -4.45 2.90
CA GLN A 332 4.79 -4.41 1.48
C GLN A 332 4.35 -3.13 0.76
N ARG A 333 3.57 -2.26 1.43
CA ARG A 333 3.08 -0.98 0.91
C ARG A 333 3.26 0.15 1.92
N LYS A 334 4.41 0.22 2.57
CA LYS A 334 4.73 1.20 3.62
C LYS A 334 4.54 2.65 3.16
N GLU A 335 4.70 2.91 1.86
CA GLU A 335 4.46 4.23 1.25
C GLU A 335 3.01 4.73 1.43
N ASP A 336 2.05 3.83 1.67
CA ASP A 336 0.67 4.19 1.90
C ASP A 336 0.39 4.60 3.35
N ILE A 337 1.27 4.25 4.30
CA ILE A 337 1.08 4.50 5.74
C ILE A 337 0.82 5.99 6.04
N PRO A 338 1.60 6.96 5.53
CA PRO A 338 1.33 8.37 5.84
C PRO A 338 -0.06 8.81 5.40
N GLN A 339 -0.51 8.40 4.22
CA GLN A 339 -1.86 8.75 3.72
C GLN A 339 -2.97 8.04 4.51
N LEU A 340 -2.75 6.80 4.93
CA LEU A 340 -3.69 6.08 5.80
C LEU A 340 -3.80 6.75 7.17
N VAL A 341 -2.68 7.19 7.73
CA VAL A 341 -2.66 7.94 9.00
C VAL A 341 -3.47 9.23 8.86
N GLU A 342 -3.21 10.03 7.84
CA GLU A 342 -3.97 11.28 7.59
C GLU A 342 -5.48 11.01 7.41
N PHE A 343 -5.82 9.96 6.66
CA PHE A 343 -7.20 9.56 6.46
C PHE A 343 -7.89 9.20 7.77
N PHE A 344 -7.25 8.40 8.63
CA PHE A 344 -7.82 8.00 9.91
C PHE A 344 -7.85 9.16 10.92
N LEU A 345 -6.82 10.02 10.95
CA LEU A 345 -6.85 11.24 11.78
C LEU A 345 -8.05 12.12 11.43
N LYS A 346 -8.32 12.32 10.14
CA LYS A 346 -9.48 13.09 9.68
C LYS A 346 -10.79 12.40 10.07
N LYS A 347 -10.93 11.12 9.78
CA LYS A 347 -12.13 10.31 10.10
C LYS A 347 -12.48 10.41 11.58
N TYR A 348 -11.53 10.08 12.46
CA TYR A 348 -11.81 10.04 13.89
C TYR A 348 -11.89 11.42 14.55
N ALA A 349 -11.26 12.45 14.00
CA ALA A 349 -11.46 13.82 14.41
C ALA A 349 -12.88 14.30 14.12
N GLU A 350 -13.41 14.01 12.92
CA GLU A 350 -14.80 14.31 12.53
C GLU A 350 -15.80 13.55 13.41
N GLU A 351 -15.60 12.23 13.63
CA GLU A 351 -16.48 11.41 14.50
C GLU A 351 -16.51 11.91 15.95
N ASN A 352 -15.39 12.43 16.46
CA ASN A 352 -15.30 12.98 17.82
C ASN A 352 -15.59 14.49 17.88
N SER A 353 -16.00 15.13 16.77
CA SER A 353 -16.27 16.58 16.68
C SER A 353 -15.10 17.44 17.19
N ARG A 354 -13.86 17.07 16.82
CA ARG A 354 -12.62 17.73 17.20
C ARG A 354 -11.88 18.26 15.97
N PRO A 355 -11.02 19.28 16.12
CA PRO A 355 -10.07 19.64 15.07
C PRO A 355 -9.15 18.46 14.72
N VAL A 356 -8.81 18.31 13.44
CA VAL A 356 -7.90 17.25 12.99
C VAL A 356 -6.50 17.46 13.58
N PRO A 357 -6.02 16.57 14.44
CA PRO A 357 -4.68 16.72 15.02
C PRO A 357 -3.61 16.43 13.97
N ARG A 358 -2.41 17.02 14.17
CA ARG A 358 -1.25 16.72 13.34
C ARG A 358 -0.43 15.62 13.99
N ILE A 359 0.10 14.71 13.19
CA ILE A 359 1.08 13.74 13.68
C ILE A 359 2.48 14.35 13.64
N THR A 360 3.26 14.20 14.72
CA THR A 360 4.66 14.67 14.74
C THR A 360 5.54 13.74 13.91
N PRO A 361 6.64 14.25 13.28
CA PRO A 361 7.58 13.42 12.56
C PRO A 361 8.18 12.28 13.40
N GLU A 362 8.38 12.53 14.70
CA GLU A 362 8.87 11.55 15.67
C GLU A 362 7.88 10.40 15.88
N ALA A 363 6.57 10.69 15.88
CA ALA A 363 5.51 9.68 15.99
C ALA A 363 5.27 8.92 14.67
N LEU A 364 5.51 9.56 13.53
CA LEU A 364 5.34 8.89 12.23
C LEU A 364 6.44 7.83 11.97
N ARG A 365 7.68 8.06 12.42
CA ARG A 365 8.80 7.13 12.20
C ARG A 365 8.54 5.70 12.68
N PRO A 366 8.14 5.46 13.96
CA PRO A 366 7.83 4.11 14.42
C PRO A 366 6.65 3.49 13.65
N LEU A 367 5.64 4.26 13.24
CA LEU A 367 4.54 3.76 12.41
C LEU A 367 5.03 3.23 11.05
N MET A 368 6.01 3.91 10.43
CA MET A 368 6.63 3.48 9.17
C MET A 368 7.55 2.25 9.34
N ALA A 369 8.16 2.09 10.52
CA ALA A 369 9.08 1.00 10.81
C ALA A 369 8.38 -0.31 11.19
N TYR A 370 7.21 -0.22 11.81
CA TYR A 370 6.47 -1.36 12.35
C TYR A 370 6.00 -2.34 11.25
N SER A 371 5.86 -3.61 11.59
CA SER A 371 5.53 -4.70 10.65
C SER A 371 4.05 -4.86 10.37
N TRP A 372 3.18 -4.31 11.22
CA TRP A 372 1.73 -4.32 11.09
C TRP A 372 1.13 -5.72 10.88
N PRO A 373 1.26 -6.65 11.84
CA PRO A 373 0.67 -7.99 11.72
C PRO A 373 -0.86 -7.96 11.53
N GLY A 374 -1.56 -6.99 12.11
CA GLY A 374 -2.99 -6.74 11.90
C GLY A 374 -3.30 -5.79 10.73
N ASN A 375 -2.29 -5.44 9.92
CA ASN A 375 -2.41 -4.61 8.71
C ASN A 375 -3.11 -3.25 8.96
N VAL A 376 -4.00 -2.84 8.04
CA VAL A 376 -4.70 -1.55 8.11
C VAL A 376 -5.63 -1.47 9.31
N ARG A 377 -6.25 -2.60 9.73
CA ARG A 377 -7.13 -2.62 10.90
C ARG A 377 -6.37 -2.31 12.20
N GLU A 378 -5.15 -2.80 12.33
CA GLU A 378 -4.29 -2.48 13.48
C GLU A 378 -3.84 -1.01 13.44
N LEU A 379 -3.43 -0.50 12.28
CA LEU A 379 -3.11 0.91 12.11
C LEU A 379 -4.29 1.81 12.46
N GLU A 380 -5.49 1.49 11.97
CA GLU A 380 -6.73 2.20 12.26
C GLU A 380 -6.97 2.28 13.77
N ASN A 381 -6.93 1.15 14.48
CA ASN A 381 -7.13 1.10 15.94
C ASN A 381 -6.09 1.93 16.71
N VAL A 382 -4.82 1.94 16.26
CA VAL A 382 -3.75 2.73 16.88
C VAL A 382 -4.02 4.22 16.72
N ILE A 383 -4.41 4.66 15.52
CA ILE A 383 -4.71 6.07 15.26
C ILE A 383 -6.00 6.50 15.97
N GLU A 384 -7.04 5.68 15.96
CA GLU A 384 -8.27 5.93 16.73
C GLU A 384 -7.95 6.17 18.20
N ARG A 385 -7.22 5.25 18.82
CA ARG A 385 -6.77 5.38 20.22
C ARG A 385 -5.99 6.68 20.44
N ALA A 386 -5.05 6.99 19.56
CA ALA A 386 -4.23 8.20 19.68
C ALA A 386 -5.09 9.49 19.60
N VAL A 387 -6.08 9.54 18.71
CA VAL A 387 -7.02 10.67 18.59
C VAL A 387 -7.88 10.81 19.85
N VAL A 388 -8.40 9.70 20.38
CA VAL A 388 -9.25 9.72 21.59
C VAL A 388 -8.46 10.16 22.82
N LEU A 389 -7.21 9.70 22.97
CA LEU A 389 -6.36 10.03 24.13
C LEU A 389 -5.66 11.38 24.01
N SER A 390 -5.59 11.95 22.80
CA SER A 390 -4.97 13.25 22.60
C SER A 390 -5.77 14.36 23.28
N SER A 391 -5.07 15.19 24.06
CA SER A 391 -5.63 16.39 24.68
C SER A 391 -5.29 17.68 23.93
N GLY A 392 -4.43 17.59 22.92
CA GLY A 392 -3.87 18.71 22.15
C GLY A 392 -4.04 18.60 20.65
N PRO A 393 -3.49 19.56 19.89
CA PRO A 393 -3.57 19.60 18.43
C PRO A 393 -2.58 18.63 17.74
N GLU A 394 -1.75 17.92 18.50
CA GLU A 394 -0.70 17.05 17.97
C GLU A 394 -0.75 15.64 18.56
N ILE A 395 -0.45 14.65 17.72
CA ILE A 395 -0.23 13.26 18.12
C ILE A 395 1.27 13.06 18.26
N SER A 396 1.72 12.94 19.52
CA SER A 396 3.10 12.70 19.90
C SER A 396 3.37 11.20 20.14
N MET A 397 4.63 10.85 20.27
CA MET A 397 5.10 9.47 20.39
C MET A 397 4.55 8.73 21.62
N ASP A 398 4.28 9.44 22.72
CA ASP A 398 3.74 8.90 23.98
C ASP A 398 2.29 8.38 23.87
N LEU A 399 1.55 8.81 22.82
CA LEU A 399 0.20 8.32 22.53
C LEU A 399 0.21 6.99 21.75
N LEU A 400 1.36 6.57 21.23
CA LEU A 400 1.51 5.31 20.53
C LEU A 400 1.74 4.15 21.50
N PRO A 401 1.35 2.91 21.13
CA PRO A 401 1.59 1.73 21.96
C PRO A 401 3.10 1.47 22.19
N ASP A 402 3.46 1.05 23.41
CA ASP A 402 4.85 0.72 23.77
C ASP A 402 5.47 -0.36 22.88
N SER A 403 4.67 -1.28 22.35
CA SER A 403 5.10 -2.32 21.39
C SER A 403 5.72 -1.75 20.11
N MET A 404 5.38 -0.52 19.72
CA MET A 404 5.93 0.15 18.53
C MET A 404 7.21 0.94 18.85
N MET A 405 7.43 1.26 20.12
CA MET A 405 8.58 2.04 20.56
C MET A 405 9.82 1.20 20.85
N GLY A 406 9.79 -0.10 20.62
CA GLY A 406 10.85 -1.01 21.00
C GLY A 406 11.06 -1.10 22.53
N ARG A 407 10.16 -0.48 23.32
CA ARG A 407 10.16 -0.52 24.78
C ARG A 407 9.39 -1.71 25.36
N GLY A 408 8.57 -2.34 24.55
CA GLY A 408 7.96 -3.61 24.87
C GLY A 408 8.92 -4.71 24.45
N SER A 409 9.57 -5.34 25.40
CA SER A 409 10.08 -6.69 25.19
C SER A 409 8.88 -7.57 24.86
N SER A 410 8.46 -7.58 23.58
CA SER A 410 7.74 -8.72 23.09
C SER A 410 8.72 -9.87 23.25
N LEU A 411 8.39 -10.79 24.15
CA LEU A 411 8.87 -12.16 24.06
C LEU A 411 8.41 -12.69 22.70
N THR A 412 9.05 -12.24 21.62
CA THR A 412 9.00 -12.93 20.35
C THR A 412 9.67 -14.24 20.63
N LEU A 413 8.85 -15.26 20.91
CA LEU A 413 9.26 -16.62 20.70
C LEU A 413 9.69 -16.64 19.23
N HIS A 414 10.98 -16.52 18.97
CA HIS A 414 11.51 -16.97 17.68
C HIS A 414 11.05 -18.41 17.58
N ASP A 415 10.50 -18.77 16.42
CA ASP A 415 10.16 -20.17 16.17
C ASP A 415 11.36 -21.00 16.60
N PRO A 416 11.18 -21.88 17.59
CA PRO A 416 12.31 -22.67 18.05
C PRO A 416 12.80 -23.50 16.86
N PRO A 417 14.10 -23.74 16.75
CA PRO A 417 14.62 -24.67 15.74
C PRO A 417 13.76 -25.93 15.76
N SER A 418 13.40 -26.46 14.60
CA SER A 418 12.52 -27.63 14.45
C SER A 418 12.89 -28.84 15.31
N ASP A 419 14.12 -28.86 15.83
CA ASP A 419 14.72 -29.96 16.59
C ASP A 419 14.95 -29.62 18.06
N ALA A 420 14.53 -28.42 18.54
CA ALA A 420 14.74 -28.02 19.92
C ALA A 420 13.79 -28.76 20.87
N SER A 421 14.33 -29.33 21.95
CA SER A 421 13.53 -29.93 23.00
C SER A 421 12.74 -28.90 23.78
N LEU A 422 11.62 -29.30 24.40
CA LEU A 422 10.81 -28.43 25.27
C LEU A 422 11.66 -27.78 26.36
N PHE A 423 12.63 -28.50 26.92
CA PHE A 423 13.53 -27.98 27.96
C PHE A 423 14.43 -26.85 27.43
N GLU A 424 14.99 -26.98 26.24
CA GLU A 424 15.81 -25.95 25.62
C GLU A 424 15.01 -24.69 25.33
N ILE A 425 13.77 -24.84 24.85
CA ILE A 425 12.85 -23.71 24.61
C ILE A 425 12.56 -22.99 25.92
N VAL A 426 12.22 -23.71 26.98
CA VAL A 426 11.93 -23.14 28.30
C VAL A 426 13.16 -22.43 28.89
N GLU A 427 14.34 -23.03 28.77
CA GLU A 427 15.59 -22.41 29.25
C GLU A 427 15.96 -21.12 28.49
N ASP A 428 15.71 -21.07 27.18
CA ASP A 428 15.95 -19.87 26.38
C ASP A 428 14.97 -18.74 26.75
N VAL A 429 13.70 -19.05 26.92
CA VAL A 429 12.68 -18.09 27.40
C VAL A 429 13.05 -17.59 28.80
N GLU A 430 13.42 -18.48 29.72
CA GLU A 430 13.78 -18.13 31.10
C GLU A 430 15.04 -17.24 31.13
N ARG A 431 16.05 -17.55 30.30
CA ARG A 431 17.26 -16.73 30.16
C ARG A 431 16.94 -15.33 29.69
N ARG A 432 16.12 -15.19 28.66
CA ARG A 432 15.72 -13.86 28.12
C ARG A 432 14.95 -13.02 29.12
N VAL A 433 13.95 -13.62 29.79
CA VAL A 433 13.15 -12.93 30.81
C VAL A 433 14.01 -12.42 31.96
N ILE A 434 14.94 -13.26 32.44
CA ILE A 434 15.84 -12.86 33.55
C ILE A 434 16.82 -11.77 33.07
N THR A 435 17.38 -11.89 31.86
CA THR A 435 18.33 -10.89 31.33
C THR A 435 17.64 -9.53 31.13
N ASP A 436 16.44 -9.49 30.53
CA ASP A 436 15.66 -8.26 30.36
C ASP A 436 15.34 -7.57 31.69
N MET A 437 14.94 -8.34 32.70
CA MET A 437 14.68 -7.78 34.02
C MET A 437 15.95 -7.24 34.67
N LEU A 438 17.08 -7.94 34.56
CA LEU A 438 18.36 -7.45 35.06
C LEU A 438 18.81 -6.16 34.35
N GLU A 439 18.60 -6.05 33.05
CA GLU A 439 18.88 -4.83 32.30
C GLU A 439 18.00 -3.66 32.75
N ARG A 440 16.70 -3.87 32.95
CA ARG A 440 15.76 -2.86 33.51
C ARG A 440 16.10 -2.43 34.91
N CYS A 441 16.67 -3.30 35.71
CA CYS A 441 17.14 -3.00 37.05
C CYS A 441 18.62 -2.58 37.11
N ASN A 442 19.22 -2.16 35.98
CA ASN A 442 20.65 -1.81 35.90
C ASN A 442 21.57 -2.87 36.54
N TRP A 443 21.29 -4.15 36.27
CA TRP A 443 22.01 -5.32 36.80
C TRP A 443 21.99 -5.47 38.31
N ASN A 444 21.04 -4.81 38.99
CA ASN A 444 20.78 -4.97 40.43
C ASN A 444 19.94 -6.23 40.70
N GLN A 445 20.56 -7.28 41.16
CA GLN A 445 19.94 -8.60 41.37
C GLN A 445 18.89 -8.59 42.49
N THR A 446 19.06 -7.74 43.52
CA THR A 446 18.12 -7.61 44.64
C THR A 446 16.80 -7.00 44.14
N GLU A 447 16.89 -5.89 43.42
CA GLU A 447 15.74 -5.23 42.82
C GLU A 447 15.02 -6.12 41.76
N ALA A 448 15.79 -6.87 40.97
CA ALA A 448 15.23 -7.81 40.02
C ALA A 448 14.49 -8.95 40.73
N ALA A 449 15.01 -9.49 41.82
CA ALA A 449 14.36 -10.54 42.60
C ALA A 449 13.05 -10.05 43.24
N GLU A 450 13.04 -8.82 43.77
CA GLU A 450 11.82 -8.18 44.29
C GLU A 450 10.75 -8.01 43.23
N ARG A 451 11.11 -7.54 42.02
CA ARG A 451 10.18 -7.37 40.91
C ARG A 451 9.64 -8.68 40.37
N PHE A 452 10.43 -9.75 40.44
CA PHE A 452 9.98 -11.11 40.11
C PHE A 452 9.18 -11.78 41.23
N HIS A 453 9.08 -11.18 42.41
CA HIS A 453 8.49 -11.77 43.60
C HIS A 453 9.09 -13.13 43.96
N VAL A 454 10.41 -13.27 43.81
CA VAL A 454 11.15 -14.49 44.14
C VAL A 454 12.30 -14.19 45.11
N PRO A 455 12.70 -15.15 45.96
CA PRO A 455 13.89 -14.99 46.78
C PRO A 455 15.13 -14.74 45.94
N LEU A 456 16.02 -13.86 46.43
CA LEU A 456 17.29 -13.53 45.78
C LEU A 456 18.14 -14.78 45.53
N SER A 457 18.12 -15.77 46.44
CA SER A 457 18.79 -17.05 46.26
C SER A 457 18.30 -17.83 45.08
N THR A 458 17.00 -17.83 44.84
CA THR A 458 16.37 -18.51 43.69
C THR A 458 16.76 -17.85 42.34
N LEU A 459 16.73 -16.51 42.31
CA LEU A 459 17.18 -15.77 41.13
C LEU A 459 18.66 -16.04 40.83
N ASN A 460 19.50 -16.01 41.83
CA ASN A 460 20.95 -16.27 41.69
C ASN A 460 21.25 -17.70 41.23
N GLN A 461 20.47 -18.68 41.70
CA GLN A 461 20.60 -20.06 41.22
C GLN A 461 20.24 -20.19 39.72
N LYS A 462 19.18 -19.50 39.30
CA LYS A 462 18.75 -19.46 37.88
C LYS A 462 19.78 -18.75 37.00
N ILE A 463 20.31 -17.62 37.42
CA ILE A 463 21.36 -16.86 36.73
C ILE A 463 22.59 -17.76 36.48
N ARG A 464 23.01 -18.51 37.49
CA ARG A 464 24.15 -19.46 37.33
C ARG A 464 23.83 -20.63 36.43
N ARG A 465 22.66 -21.25 36.60
CA ARG A 465 22.24 -22.39 35.77
C ARG A 465 22.13 -22.03 34.30
N LEU A 466 21.66 -20.83 34.00
CA LEU A 466 21.42 -20.35 32.65
C LEU A 466 22.65 -19.62 32.05
N ASN A 467 23.79 -19.60 32.74
CA ASN A 467 25.04 -18.92 32.33
C ASN A 467 24.83 -17.45 31.90
N ILE A 468 24.05 -16.68 32.67
CA ILE A 468 23.81 -15.28 32.39
C ILE A 468 24.98 -14.46 32.94
N GLU A 469 25.73 -13.75 32.06
CA GLU A 469 26.83 -12.89 32.44
C GLU A 469 26.31 -11.59 33.08
N ILE A 470 26.73 -11.33 34.32
CA ILE A 470 26.37 -10.12 35.04
C ILE A 470 27.35 -9.01 34.67
N LYS A 471 26.89 -7.97 34.00
CA LYS A 471 27.68 -6.76 33.75
C LYS A 471 27.94 -6.02 35.05
N LYS A 472 29.20 -6.04 35.52
CA LYS A 472 29.60 -5.24 36.69
C LYS A 472 29.53 -3.76 36.33
N LYS A 473 28.89 -2.95 37.20
CA LYS A 473 28.88 -1.50 37.11
C LYS A 473 30.32 -1.00 37.14
N GLY A 474 30.80 -0.42 36.01
CA GLY A 474 32.06 0.32 36.03
C GLY A 474 31.95 1.42 37.11
N ARG A 475 32.88 1.43 38.10
CA ARG A 475 33.06 2.56 39.01
C ARG A 475 33.53 3.72 38.13
N GLY A 476 32.64 4.68 37.87
CA GLY A 476 32.95 6.02 37.43
C GLY A 476 32.43 6.99 38.45
#